data_1eb18f6def6f4bc0b539d43c56f08296
#
_entry.id   1eb18f6def6f4bc0b539d43c56f08296
#
_cell.length_a   1.000
_cell.length_b   1.000
_cell.length_c   1.000
_cell.angle_alpha   90.00
_cell.angle_beta   90.00
_cell.angle_gamma   90.00
#
_symmetry.space_group_name_H-M   'P 1'
#
loop_
_entity.id
_entity.type
_entity.pdbx_description
1 polymer ?
#
loop_
_entity_poly.entity_id
_entity_poly.type
_entity_poly.pdbx_seq_one_letter_code
_entity_poly.pdbx_strand_id
1 'polypeptide(L)'
;MAKSQPVVVFAAMVVSLGLGGCSGRPPQGVLVPVAETVAGAARVPVLVATTRQRSPADKGEMFSGDRGEVVSYAAITVSIPPDAVRQIGQIQWPSSIPGDSHRDLVTVSAEYIDKPTFMKSVTAEAKRVRPGKVLIFVHGFNNKFDDAVYRFAQIVHDSGAPSVPVLFTWPSRGEIKLGSYTYDRESANYSRDALEELIDTLDRNPNVSEVNLLAHSMGNWVALEALRSRYIRPDRFVDKLKNVMLVAPYVDVDVFRTEIRRMGTNRPRFALFVSQDDRALSLSKTIWGGVPRLGEVNPEQDPYRSELARDQIEVFDLTSLRKAGDDAHDRAFSDVTSVAGVIKQRLREGQPMSDTNSISMD
;
A
#
# COMPACT_ATOMS: atom_id res chain seq x y z
N MET A 1 41.97 -41.47 -20.83
CA MET A 1 40.61 -41.48 -20.25
C MET A 1 40.25 -40.05 -19.83
N ALA A 2 39.60 -39.32 -20.72
CA ALA A 2 39.18 -37.94 -20.47
C ALA A 2 37.77 -37.96 -19.86
N LYS A 3 37.61 -37.39 -18.66
CA LYS A 3 36.30 -37.21 -18.01
C LYS A 3 35.65 -35.95 -18.58
N SER A 4 34.61 -36.14 -19.35
CA SER A 4 33.71 -35.03 -19.78
C SER A 4 32.85 -34.56 -18.62
N GLN A 5 32.97 -33.27 -18.27
CA GLN A 5 32.06 -32.61 -17.37
C GLN A 5 30.78 -32.18 -18.15
N PRO A 6 29.59 -32.36 -17.60
CA PRO A 6 28.40 -31.88 -18.25
C PRO A 6 28.30 -30.35 -18.10
N VAL A 7 28.23 -29.64 -19.21
CA VAL A 7 27.87 -28.23 -19.28
C VAL A 7 26.40 -28.13 -18.95
N VAL A 8 26.08 -27.57 -17.78
CA VAL A 8 24.70 -27.22 -17.41
C VAL A 8 24.32 -25.95 -18.17
N VAL A 9 23.57 -26.12 -19.25
CA VAL A 9 22.96 -25.03 -19.99
C VAL A 9 21.76 -24.53 -19.14
N PHE A 10 21.93 -23.42 -18.49
CA PHE A 10 20.80 -22.67 -17.89
C PHE A 10 19.96 -22.13 -19.05
N ALA A 11 18.91 -22.84 -19.41
CA ALA A 11 17.89 -22.35 -20.30
C ALA A 11 17.13 -21.23 -19.53
N ALA A 12 17.39 -19.99 -19.88
CA ALA A 12 16.59 -18.82 -19.46
C ALA A 12 15.21 -18.96 -20.10
N MET A 13 14.29 -19.61 -19.38
CA MET A 13 12.88 -19.66 -19.75
C MET A 13 12.27 -18.28 -19.48
N VAL A 14 12.30 -17.42 -20.48
CA VAL A 14 11.51 -16.19 -20.49
C VAL A 14 10.06 -16.64 -20.62
N VAL A 15 9.40 -16.82 -19.49
CA VAL A 15 7.94 -16.96 -19.45
C VAL A 15 7.35 -15.61 -19.80
N SER A 16 6.93 -15.46 -21.02
CA SER A 16 6.05 -14.40 -21.47
C SER A 16 4.70 -14.62 -20.78
N LEU A 17 4.55 -14.07 -19.57
CA LEU A 17 3.26 -13.96 -18.90
C LEU A 17 2.40 -13.05 -19.76
N GLY A 18 1.41 -13.63 -20.43
CA GLY A 18 0.38 -12.91 -21.14
C GLY A 18 -0.34 -11.99 -20.16
N LEU A 19 -0.01 -10.73 -20.20
CA LEU A 19 -0.65 -9.64 -19.47
C LEU A 19 -2.01 -9.35 -20.12
N GLY A 20 -3.00 -10.13 -19.74
CA GLY A 20 -4.41 -9.80 -19.99
C GLY A 20 -4.93 -8.90 -18.88
N GLY A 21 -4.59 -7.66 -18.93
CA GLY A 21 -5.03 -6.62 -18.01
C GLY A 21 -4.19 -5.38 -18.25
N CYS A 22 -4.50 -4.63 -19.33
CA CYS A 22 -3.83 -3.38 -19.66
C CYS A 22 -4.26 -2.26 -18.71
N SER A 23 -3.81 -2.25 -17.47
CA SER A 23 -3.53 -0.98 -16.84
C SER A 23 -2.09 -0.63 -17.22
N GLY A 24 -1.93 -0.06 -18.42
CA GLY A 24 -0.65 0.46 -18.88
C GLY A 24 -0.09 1.41 -17.82
N ARG A 25 1.25 1.43 -17.66
CA ARG A 25 1.88 2.46 -16.81
C ARG A 25 1.52 3.84 -17.33
N PRO A 26 1.35 4.81 -16.43
CA PRO A 26 1.08 6.17 -16.84
C PRO A 26 2.24 6.67 -17.73
N PRO A 27 1.94 7.54 -18.69
CA PRO A 27 2.98 8.25 -19.40
C PRO A 27 3.78 9.11 -18.42
N GLN A 28 5.07 9.33 -18.71
CA GLN A 28 5.91 10.21 -17.90
C GLN A 28 5.29 11.61 -17.80
N GLY A 29 5.26 12.18 -16.60
CA GLY A 29 4.75 13.54 -16.38
C GLY A 29 3.29 13.62 -15.96
N VAL A 30 2.66 12.53 -15.52
CA VAL A 30 1.26 12.55 -15.04
C VAL A 30 1.05 13.47 -13.83
N LEU A 31 2.12 13.79 -13.09
CA LEU A 31 2.04 14.71 -11.95
C LEU A 31 2.14 16.19 -12.38
N VAL A 32 2.29 16.50 -13.66
CA VAL A 32 2.16 17.87 -14.15
C VAL A 32 0.71 18.32 -13.97
N PRO A 33 0.46 19.42 -13.23
CA PRO A 33 -0.90 19.88 -12.98
C PRO A 33 -1.65 20.26 -14.25
N VAL A 34 -2.92 19.90 -14.34
CA VAL A 34 -3.84 20.38 -15.37
C VAL A 34 -4.50 21.69 -14.93
N ALA A 35 -4.77 22.58 -15.88
CA ALA A 35 -5.35 23.87 -15.60
C ALA A 35 -6.83 23.78 -15.17
N GLU A 36 -7.58 22.85 -15.73
CA GLU A 36 -9.02 22.72 -15.53
C GLU A 36 -9.43 21.30 -15.19
N THR A 37 -10.48 21.16 -14.37
CA THR A 37 -11.11 19.90 -14.02
C THR A 37 -12.61 19.97 -14.29
N VAL A 38 -13.20 18.81 -14.61
CA VAL A 38 -14.63 18.71 -14.95
C VAL A 38 -15.50 18.99 -13.71
N ALA A 39 -16.68 19.55 -13.94
CA ALA A 39 -17.69 19.72 -12.90
C ALA A 39 -18.14 18.35 -12.35
N GLY A 40 -18.24 18.24 -11.03
CA GLY A 40 -18.59 16.98 -10.34
C GLY A 40 -17.40 16.03 -10.10
N ALA A 41 -16.20 16.34 -10.59
CA ALA A 41 -15.01 15.58 -10.24
C ALA A 41 -14.67 15.72 -8.74
N ALA A 42 -14.27 14.61 -8.11
CA ALA A 42 -13.80 14.63 -6.74
C ALA A 42 -12.34 15.08 -6.68
N ARG A 43 -11.98 15.84 -5.64
CA ARG A 43 -10.58 16.22 -5.37
C ARG A 43 -10.09 15.52 -4.12
N VAL A 44 -9.05 14.72 -4.28
CA VAL A 44 -8.43 13.97 -3.19
C VAL A 44 -7.07 14.60 -2.86
N PRO A 45 -6.94 15.27 -1.72
CA PRO A 45 -5.66 15.74 -1.24
C PRO A 45 -4.85 14.55 -0.71
N VAL A 46 -3.61 14.38 -1.14
CA VAL A 46 -2.68 13.36 -0.68
C VAL A 46 -1.45 14.06 -0.09
N LEU A 47 -1.24 13.88 1.21
CA LEU A 47 -0.03 14.35 1.88
C LEU A 47 1.02 13.25 1.84
N VAL A 48 2.22 13.57 1.42
CA VAL A 48 3.27 12.59 1.16
C VAL A 48 4.45 12.77 2.10
N ALA A 49 4.92 11.66 2.69
CA ALA A 49 6.25 11.53 3.28
C ALA A 49 7.01 10.44 2.51
N THR A 50 8.27 10.71 2.14
CA THR A 50 9.02 9.81 1.27
C THR A 50 10.51 9.76 1.59
N THR A 51 11.08 8.56 1.45
CA THR A 51 12.53 8.31 1.47
C THR A 51 13.14 8.26 0.06
N ARG A 52 12.36 8.58 -0.96
CA ARG A 52 12.84 8.68 -2.34
C ARG A 52 13.68 9.94 -2.55
N GLN A 53 14.64 9.85 -3.42
CA GLN A 53 15.38 11.01 -3.91
C GLN A 53 14.48 11.86 -4.82
N ARG A 54 14.58 13.19 -4.69
CA ARG A 54 13.94 14.10 -5.66
C ARG A 54 14.46 13.84 -7.06
N SER A 55 13.58 13.80 -8.03
CA SER A 55 13.98 13.61 -9.44
C SER A 55 14.78 14.81 -9.93
N PRO A 56 15.98 14.64 -10.46
CA PRO A 56 16.79 15.76 -10.96
C PRO A 56 16.17 16.41 -12.20
N ALA A 57 15.33 15.69 -12.93
CA ALA A 57 14.70 16.19 -14.17
C ALA A 57 13.34 16.86 -13.92
N ASP A 58 12.69 16.59 -12.81
CA ASP A 58 11.34 17.06 -12.38
C ASP A 58 10.35 17.38 -13.53
N LYS A 59 10.29 16.50 -14.51
CA LYS A 59 9.32 16.60 -15.62
C LYS A 59 7.99 15.98 -15.23
N GLY A 60 7.47 16.34 -14.04
CA GLY A 60 6.26 15.74 -13.47
C GLY A 60 6.47 14.34 -12.90
N GLU A 61 7.69 13.99 -12.49
CA GLU A 61 7.99 12.77 -11.74
C GLU A 61 8.14 13.04 -10.23
N MET A 62 8.51 14.24 -9.86
CA MET A 62 8.83 14.68 -8.51
C MET A 62 9.92 13.85 -7.81
N PHE A 63 9.73 12.54 -7.66
CA PHE A 63 10.66 11.65 -6.94
C PHE A 63 11.02 10.44 -7.80
N SER A 64 12.32 10.10 -7.78
CA SER A 64 12.87 8.92 -8.49
C SER A 64 12.67 7.61 -7.73
N GLY A 65 13.17 6.50 -8.28
CA GLY A 65 13.29 5.22 -7.59
C GLY A 65 14.52 5.09 -6.70
N ASP A 66 15.35 6.12 -6.59
CA ASP A 66 16.57 6.09 -5.78
C ASP A 66 16.31 6.53 -4.33
N ARG A 67 17.23 6.16 -3.43
CA ARG A 67 17.15 6.50 -2.00
C ARG A 67 17.61 7.94 -1.78
N GLY A 68 16.77 8.74 -1.14
CA GLY A 68 17.12 10.06 -0.67
C GLY A 68 17.81 10.00 0.70
N GLU A 69 18.73 10.92 0.96
CA GLU A 69 19.46 10.97 2.23
C GLU A 69 18.58 11.39 3.42
N VAL A 70 17.51 12.12 3.14
CA VAL A 70 16.56 12.63 4.13
C VAL A 70 15.13 12.37 3.71
N VAL A 71 14.23 12.32 4.69
CA VAL A 71 12.79 12.25 4.41
C VAL A 71 12.33 13.56 3.75
N SER A 72 11.71 13.43 2.61
CA SER A 72 11.12 14.55 1.85
C SER A 72 9.58 14.51 1.96
N TYR A 73 8.95 15.67 1.75
CA TYR A 73 7.50 15.81 1.85
C TYR A 73 6.93 16.50 0.63
N ALA A 74 5.68 16.15 0.29
CA ALA A 74 4.93 16.78 -0.79
C ALA A 74 3.44 16.86 -0.45
N ALA A 75 2.75 17.77 -1.12
CA ALA A 75 1.29 17.86 -1.13
C ALA A 75 0.80 17.76 -2.57
N ILE A 76 -0.08 16.80 -2.84
CA ILE A 76 -0.59 16.52 -4.18
C ILE A 76 -2.10 16.47 -4.12
N THR A 77 -2.78 17.09 -5.07
CA THR A 77 -4.23 16.95 -5.22
C THR A 77 -4.52 16.24 -6.53
N VAL A 78 -5.21 15.11 -6.45
CA VAL A 78 -5.66 14.33 -7.60
C VAL A 78 -7.15 14.61 -7.83
N SER A 79 -7.52 14.91 -9.07
CA SER A 79 -8.91 14.96 -9.52
C SER A 79 -9.32 13.61 -10.04
N ILE A 80 -10.45 13.11 -9.55
CA ILE A 80 -11.04 11.83 -9.96
C ILE A 80 -12.34 12.14 -10.69
N PRO A 81 -12.52 11.66 -11.93
CA PRO A 81 -13.75 11.92 -12.70
C PRO A 81 -14.96 11.31 -12.01
N PRO A 82 -16.18 11.78 -12.35
CA PRO A 82 -17.42 11.23 -11.77
C PRO A 82 -17.53 9.71 -11.96
N ASP A 83 -18.12 9.00 -11.00
CA ASP A 83 -18.27 7.54 -11.03
C ASP A 83 -19.02 7.01 -12.27
N ALA A 84 -19.88 7.84 -12.88
CA ALA A 84 -20.61 7.49 -14.09
C ALA A 84 -19.72 7.25 -15.33
N VAL A 85 -18.48 7.77 -15.33
CA VAL A 85 -17.57 7.70 -16.49
C VAL A 85 -16.29 6.92 -16.19
N ARG A 86 -16.19 6.31 -15.03
CA ARG A 86 -15.02 5.56 -14.61
C ARG A 86 -15.38 4.14 -14.17
N GLN A 87 -14.40 3.27 -14.13
CA GLN A 87 -14.52 1.96 -13.51
C GLN A 87 -14.02 2.05 -12.07
N ILE A 88 -14.95 1.89 -11.10
CA ILE A 88 -14.64 1.92 -9.68
C ILE A 88 -13.65 0.79 -9.34
N GLY A 89 -12.68 1.07 -8.48
CA GLY A 89 -11.61 0.12 -8.11
C GLY A 89 -10.40 0.13 -9.07
N GLN A 90 -10.52 0.79 -10.22
CA GLN A 90 -9.43 0.91 -11.19
C GLN A 90 -8.95 2.35 -11.33
N ILE A 91 -7.67 2.49 -11.68
CA ILE A 91 -7.09 3.78 -12.02
C ILE A 91 -7.29 4.00 -13.52
N GLN A 92 -8.03 5.05 -13.88
CA GLN A 92 -8.12 5.50 -15.26
C GLN A 92 -6.90 6.36 -15.57
N TRP A 93 -5.83 5.70 -16.05
CA TRP A 93 -4.60 6.36 -16.44
C TRP A 93 -4.79 7.25 -17.67
N PRO A 94 -4.20 8.47 -17.68
CA PRO A 94 -4.17 9.28 -18.89
C PRO A 94 -3.42 8.56 -20.00
N SER A 95 -3.95 8.61 -21.21
CA SER A 95 -3.29 8.09 -22.41
C SER A 95 -2.29 9.06 -23.03
N SER A 96 -2.34 10.33 -22.63
CA SER A 96 -1.46 11.41 -23.06
C SER A 96 -1.26 12.43 -21.95
N ILE A 97 -0.27 13.29 -22.05
CA ILE A 97 -0.03 14.42 -21.14
C ILE A 97 -0.23 15.73 -21.90
N PRO A 98 -1.07 16.63 -21.38
CA PRO A 98 -1.91 16.50 -20.19
C PRO A 98 -3.03 15.47 -20.35
N GLY A 99 -3.49 14.88 -19.22
CA GLY A 99 -4.63 13.97 -19.20
C GLY A 99 -5.96 14.70 -19.40
N ASP A 100 -6.99 13.93 -19.79
CA ASP A 100 -8.36 14.43 -19.97
C ASP A 100 -9.15 14.27 -18.66
N SER A 101 -9.40 15.36 -17.94
CA SER A 101 -10.09 15.34 -16.64
C SER A 101 -11.53 14.82 -16.71
N HIS A 102 -12.11 14.63 -17.91
CA HIS A 102 -13.46 14.07 -18.07
C HIS A 102 -13.49 12.53 -17.88
N ARG A 103 -12.37 11.86 -18.07
CA ARG A 103 -12.29 10.39 -18.05
C ARG A 103 -11.07 9.84 -17.28
N ASP A 104 -10.01 10.63 -17.16
CA ASP A 104 -8.75 10.21 -16.55
C ASP A 104 -8.62 10.77 -15.12
N LEU A 105 -7.90 10.08 -14.25
CA LEU A 105 -7.37 10.72 -13.06
C LEU A 105 -6.29 11.71 -13.49
N VAL A 106 -6.34 12.93 -12.95
CA VAL A 106 -5.37 13.99 -13.29
C VAL A 106 -4.89 14.71 -12.04
N THR A 107 -3.67 15.22 -12.10
CA THR A 107 -3.10 16.04 -11.02
C THR A 107 -3.60 17.48 -11.13
N VAL A 108 -4.10 18.03 -10.03
CA VAL A 108 -4.54 19.43 -9.92
C VAL A 108 -3.43 20.31 -9.36
N SER A 109 -2.71 19.80 -8.35
CA SER A 109 -1.55 20.45 -7.76
C SER A 109 -0.55 19.41 -7.30
N ALA A 110 0.74 19.74 -7.38
CA ALA A 110 1.83 18.89 -6.91
C ALA A 110 2.97 19.80 -6.45
N GLU A 111 3.23 19.83 -5.15
CA GLU A 111 4.16 20.76 -4.53
C GLU A 111 5.09 20.05 -3.57
N TYR A 112 6.38 20.39 -3.59
CA TYR A 112 7.30 20.04 -2.52
C TYR A 112 7.04 20.94 -1.32
N ILE A 113 6.94 20.34 -0.15
CA ILE A 113 6.75 21.06 1.12
C ILE A 113 7.79 20.62 2.14
N ASP A 114 7.95 21.37 3.20
CA ASP A 114 8.78 20.96 4.33
C ASP A 114 7.95 20.23 5.43
N LYS A 115 8.64 19.63 6.39
CA LYS A 115 7.99 18.91 7.50
C LYS A 115 7.01 19.77 8.32
N PRO A 116 7.33 21.03 8.68
CA PRO A 116 6.38 21.91 9.36
C PRO A 116 5.11 22.15 8.55
N THR A 117 5.23 22.42 7.25
CA THR A 117 4.07 22.63 6.35
C THR A 117 3.26 21.33 6.19
N PHE A 118 3.91 20.18 6.07
CA PHE A 118 3.25 18.88 6.06
C PHE A 118 2.40 18.69 7.32
N MET A 119 2.95 18.94 8.52
CA MET A 119 2.23 18.79 9.78
C MET A 119 1.10 19.80 9.95
N LYS A 120 1.28 21.02 9.44
CA LYS A 120 0.22 22.03 9.38
C LYS A 120 -0.94 21.56 8.49
N SER A 121 -0.64 20.98 7.36
CA SER A 121 -1.63 20.42 6.41
C SER A 121 -2.37 19.23 7.01
N VAL A 122 -1.66 18.29 7.67
CA VAL A 122 -2.28 17.19 8.42
C VAL A 122 -3.26 17.74 9.46
N THR A 123 -2.86 18.75 10.23
CA THR A 123 -3.69 19.35 11.26
C THR A 123 -4.94 20.03 10.66
N ALA A 124 -4.79 20.72 9.55
CA ALA A 124 -5.92 21.39 8.87
C ALA A 124 -6.92 20.35 8.33
N GLU A 125 -6.44 19.31 7.67
CA GLU A 125 -7.28 18.22 7.17
C GLU A 125 -7.96 17.45 8.31
N ALA A 126 -7.25 17.16 9.41
CA ALA A 126 -7.81 16.46 10.57
C ALA A 126 -8.98 17.25 11.19
N LYS A 127 -8.89 18.58 11.21
CA LYS A 127 -10.00 19.43 11.64
C LYS A 127 -11.18 19.43 10.67
N ARG A 128 -10.91 19.30 9.36
CA ARG A 128 -11.91 19.29 8.30
C ARG A 128 -12.69 17.96 8.24
N VAL A 129 -12.00 16.82 8.36
CA VAL A 129 -12.60 15.47 8.21
C VAL A 129 -13.04 14.83 9.52
N ARG A 130 -13.32 15.59 10.52
CA ARG A 130 -13.67 15.06 11.87
C ARG A 130 -14.21 13.63 11.87
N PRO A 131 -13.73 12.79 12.81
CA PRO A 131 -12.99 13.08 14.04
C PRO A 131 -11.44 13.17 13.89
N GLY A 132 -10.88 13.40 12.70
CA GLY A 132 -9.46 13.58 12.50
C GLY A 132 -8.67 12.25 12.44
N LYS A 133 -9.26 11.24 11.83
CA LYS A 133 -8.57 9.96 11.57
C LYS A 133 -7.61 10.09 10.39
N VAL A 134 -6.43 9.52 10.52
CA VAL A 134 -5.41 9.45 9.47
C VAL A 134 -5.41 8.06 8.87
N LEU A 135 -5.32 7.97 7.55
CA LEU A 135 -5.02 6.74 6.82
C LEU A 135 -3.65 6.87 6.18
N ILE A 136 -2.68 6.06 6.64
CA ILE A 136 -1.38 5.93 6.01
C ILE A 136 -1.46 4.79 5.00
N PHE A 137 -0.97 5.01 3.77
CA PHE A 137 -0.80 3.96 2.78
C PHE A 137 0.68 3.73 2.48
N VAL A 138 1.09 2.45 2.42
CA VAL A 138 2.44 2.01 2.05
C VAL A 138 2.33 1.07 0.84
N HIS A 139 2.85 1.51 -0.30
CA HIS A 139 2.78 0.77 -1.56
C HIS A 139 3.70 -0.46 -1.61
N GLY A 140 3.48 -1.33 -2.59
CA GLY A 140 4.26 -2.54 -2.84
C GLY A 140 5.47 -2.37 -3.74
N PHE A 141 6.04 -3.51 -4.16
CA PHE A 141 7.07 -3.62 -5.19
C PHE A 141 6.61 -3.08 -6.53
N ASN A 142 7.57 -2.68 -7.38
CA ASN A 142 7.31 -2.25 -8.76
C ASN A 142 6.40 -1.02 -8.89
N ASN A 143 6.39 -0.15 -7.89
CA ASN A 143 5.63 1.11 -7.91
C ASN A 143 6.57 2.29 -8.09
N LYS A 144 6.35 3.12 -9.10
CA LYS A 144 6.89 4.46 -9.17
C LYS A 144 6.17 5.38 -8.20
N PHE A 145 6.63 6.61 -8.09
CA PHE A 145 6.03 7.59 -7.20
C PHE A 145 4.60 7.95 -7.61
N ASP A 146 4.40 8.20 -8.88
CA ASP A 146 3.10 8.50 -9.50
C ASP A 146 2.10 7.35 -9.38
N ASP A 147 2.56 6.09 -9.59
CA ASP A 147 1.75 4.89 -9.37
C ASP A 147 1.15 4.88 -7.96
N ALA A 148 1.99 5.13 -6.95
CA ALA A 148 1.58 5.12 -5.54
C ALA A 148 0.60 6.26 -5.22
N VAL A 149 0.82 7.46 -5.76
CA VAL A 149 -0.05 8.62 -5.57
C VAL A 149 -1.44 8.36 -6.13
N TYR A 150 -1.54 7.91 -7.38
CA TYR A 150 -2.83 7.72 -8.04
C TYR A 150 -3.58 6.52 -7.46
N ARG A 151 -2.88 5.42 -7.15
CA ARG A 151 -3.50 4.27 -6.47
C ARG A 151 -4.07 4.68 -5.11
N PHE A 152 -3.34 5.45 -4.34
CA PHE A 152 -3.84 5.88 -3.05
C PHE A 152 -5.00 6.85 -3.14
N ALA A 153 -4.95 7.81 -4.08
CA ALA A 153 -6.08 8.70 -4.32
C ALA A 153 -7.36 7.92 -4.70
N GLN A 154 -7.22 6.89 -5.57
CA GLN A 154 -8.32 5.99 -5.93
C GLN A 154 -8.87 5.25 -4.69
N ILE A 155 -8.02 4.65 -3.86
CA ILE A 155 -8.44 3.93 -2.65
C ILE A 155 -9.20 4.86 -1.70
N VAL A 156 -8.69 6.06 -1.45
CA VAL A 156 -9.33 7.05 -0.57
C VAL A 156 -10.71 7.43 -1.09
N HIS A 157 -10.81 7.74 -2.39
CA HIS A 157 -12.08 8.10 -3.00
C HIS A 157 -13.09 6.95 -2.95
N ASP A 158 -12.69 5.78 -3.40
CA ASP A 158 -13.58 4.62 -3.52
C ASP A 158 -14.04 4.09 -2.16
N SER A 159 -13.20 4.17 -1.15
CA SER A 159 -13.60 3.80 0.21
C SER A 159 -14.67 4.75 0.77
N GLY A 160 -14.68 6.01 0.33
CA GLY A 160 -15.57 7.04 0.86
C GLY A 160 -15.44 7.24 2.37
N ALA A 161 -14.30 6.81 2.95
CA ALA A 161 -14.05 6.91 4.37
C ALA A 161 -13.47 8.29 4.72
N PRO A 162 -14.05 9.01 5.70
CA PRO A 162 -13.54 10.31 6.11
C PRO A 162 -12.21 10.14 6.84
N SER A 163 -11.11 10.45 6.15
CA SER A 163 -9.76 10.35 6.70
C SER A 163 -8.83 11.38 6.10
N VAL A 164 -7.74 11.68 6.79
CA VAL A 164 -6.60 12.45 6.26
C VAL A 164 -5.72 11.48 5.50
N PRO A 165 -5.60 11.61 4.16
CA PRO A 165 -4.79 10.70 3.38
C PRO A 165 -3.30 11.04 3.51
N VAL A 166 -2.51 10.11 4.01
CA VAL A 166 -1.06 10.22 4.12
C VAL A 166 -0.41 9.06 3.36
N LEU A 167 0.32 9.36 2.30
CA LEU A 167 1.09 8.40 1.55
C LEU A 167 2.50 8.33 2.14
N PHE A 168 2.92 7.15 2.57
CA PHE A 168 4.32 6.86 2.79
C PHE A 168 4.86 6.10 1.58
N THR A 169 5.80 6.71 0.84
CA THR A 169 6.39 6.08 -0.34
C THR A 169 7.89 5.86 -0.14
N TRP A 170 8.33 4.65 -0.49
CA TRP A 170 9.70 4.18 -0.35
C TRP A 170 10.34 3.94 -1.74
N PRO A 171 11.68 3.95 -1.87
CA PRO A 171 12.37 3.85 -3.18
C PRO A 171 12.19 2.48 -3.83
N SER A 172 11.15 2.34 -4.65
CA SER A 172 10.98 1.25 -5.59
C SER A 172 11.26 1.75 -7.00
N ARG A 173 12.05 1.00 -7.77
CA ARG A 173 12.46 1.39 -9.12
C ARG A 173 11.34 1.32 -10.14
N GLY A 174 10.26 0.66 -9.82
CA GLY A 174 9.16 0.49 -10.74
C GLY A 174 9.55 -0.38 -11.94
N GLU A 175 10.34 -1.44 -11.76
CA GLU A 175 10.79 -2.34 -12.81
C GLU A 175 10.67 -3.79 -12.37
N ILE A 176 10.18 -4.66 -13.27
CA ILE A 176 10.10 -6.11 -13.03
C ILE A 176 11.40 -6.76 -13.51
N LYS A 177 12.48 -6.60 -12.72
CA LYS A 177 13.79 -7.22 -12.94
C LYS A 177 14.33 -7.77 -11.64
N LEU A 178 15.14 -8.84 -11.69
CA LEU A 178 15.72 -9.44 -10.48
C LEU A 178 16.58 -8.44 -9.69
N GLY A 179 17.39 -7.63 -10.36
CA GLY A 179 18.19 -6.58 -9.71
C GLY A 179 17.35 -5.49 -9.07
N SER A 180 16.25 -5.08 -9.70
CA SER A 180 15.29 -4.12 -9.14
C SER A 180 14.56 -4.70 -7.94
N TYR A 181 14.19 -5.97 -7.97
CA TYR A 181 13.59 -6.65 -6.84
C TYR A 181 14.51 -6.65 -5.61
N THR A 182 15.79 -7.02 -5.77
CA THR A 182 16.76 -7.00 -4.68
C THR A 182 16.98 -5.59 -4.14
N TYR A 183 17.10 -4.61 -5.04
CA TYR A 183 17.22 -3.21 -4.67
C TYR A 183 16.00 -2.72 -3.88
N ASP A 184 14.80 -3.02 -4.34
CA ASP A 184 13.55 -2.62 -3.70
C ASP A 184 13.41 -3.24 -2.30
N ARG A 185 13.80 -4.50 -2.13
CA ARG A 185 13.81 -5.15 -0.82
C ARG A 185 14.73 -4.45 0.18
N GLU A 186 15.93 -4.07 -0.24
CA GLU A 186 16.85 -3.30 0.61
C GLU A 186 16.34 -1.88 0.85
N SER A 187 15.63 -1.29 -0.12
CA SER A 187 15.00 0.02 0.04
C SER A 187 13.82 -0.01 1.01
N ALA A 188 13.09 -1.12 1.07
CA ALA A 188 12.07 -1.37 2.07
C ALA A 188 12.68 -1.34 3.49
N ASN A 189 13.78 -2.07 3.71
CA ASN A 189 14.52 -2.03 4.98
C ASN A 189 15.07 -0.63 5.30
N TYR A 190 15.62 0.07 4.31
CA TYR A 190 16.12 1.43 4.45
C TYR A 190 15.05 2.40 4.96
N SER A 191 13.80 2.17 4.60
CA SER A 191 12.70 3.12 4.82
C SER A 191 11.91 2.90 6.12
N ARG A 192 12.15 1.81 6.84
CA ARG A 192 11.37 1.42 8.03
C ARG A 192 11.41 2.45 9.14
N ASP A 193 12.58 3.01 9.43
CA ASP A 193 12.76 3.97 10.53
C ASP A 193 12.04 5.30 10.21
N ALA A 194 11.99 5.69 8.93
CA ALA A 194 11.26 6.86 8.48
C ALA A 194 9.73 6.68 8.61
N LEU A 195 9.22 5.48 8.35
CA LEU A 195 7.80 5.17 8.59
C LEU A 195 7.48 5.16 10.09
N GLU A 196 8.35 4.61 10.91
CA GLU A 196 8.21 4.65 12.37
C GLU A 196 8.12 6.11 12.86
N GLU A 197 9.05 6.97 12.43
CA GLU A 197 9.05 8.40 12.80
C GLU A 197 7.79 9.12 12.33
N LEU A 198 7.29 8.81 11.13
CA LEU A 198 6.04 9.36 10.62
C LEU A 198 4.86 8.98 11.52
N ILE A 199 4.73 7.70 11.87
CA ILE A 199 3.67 7.22 12.76
C ILE A 199 3.77 7.93 14.13
N ASP A 200 4.96 8.04 14.71
CA ASP A 200 5.19 8.74 15.97
C ASP A 200 4.82 10.22 15.92
N THR A 201 5.15 10.87 14.81
CA THR A 201 4.85 12.29 14.59
C THR A 201 3.34 12.53 14.50
N LEU A 202 2.62 11.65 13.81
CA LEU A 202 1.15 11.70 13.71
C LEU A 202 0.48 11.38 15.05
N ASP A 203 0.99 10.41 15.77
CA ASP A 203 0.47 10.00 17.09
C ASP A 203 0.54 11.15 18.12
N ARG A 204 1.60 11.95 18.08
CA ARG A 204 1.78 13.13 18.95
C ARG A 204 0.93 14.34 18.55
N ASN A 205 0.32 14.34 17.37
CA ASN A 205 -0.50 15.48 16.93
C ASN A 205 -1.85 15.51 17.67
N PRO A 206 -2.16 16.54 18.44
CA PRO A 206 -3.39 16.59 19.25
C PRO A 206 -4.68 16.64 18.42
N ASN A 207 -4.61 17.00 17.14
CA ASN A 207 -5.76 17.05 16.24
C ASN A 207 -6.00 15.73 15.50
N VAL A 208 -5.05 14.78 15.55
CA VAL A 208 -5.23 13.42 15.07
C VAL A 208 -5.85 12.59 16.19
N SER A 209 -7.00 12.00 15.92
CA SER A 209 -7.70 11.14 16.89
C SER A 209 -7.31 9.67 16.76
N GLU A 210 -6.99 9.24 15.55
CA GLU A 210 -6.69 7.86 15.22
C GLU A 210 -5.75 7.77 14.01
N VAL A 211 -4.81 6.84 14.03
CA VAL A 211 -3.96 6.48 12.91
C VAL A 211 -4.32 5.07 12.46
N ASN A 212 -4.48 4.89 11.16
CA ASN A 212 -4.71 3.59 10.52
C ASN A 212 -3.63 3.41 9.45
N LEU A 213 -3.10 2.19 9.35
CA LEU A 213 -2.05 1.83 8.41
C LEU A 213 -2.58 0.79 7.43
N LEU A 214 -2.48 1.08 6.15
CA LEU A 214 -2.79 0.18 5.04
C LEU A 214 -1.50 -0.09 4.27
N ALA A 215 -1.04 -1.31 4.23
CA ALA A 215 0.16 -1.69 3.51
C ALA A 215 -0.15 -2.76 2.45
N HIS A 216 0.51 -2.69 1.31
CA HIS A 216 0.33 -3.60 0.19
C HIS A 216 1.63 -4.34 -0.17
N SER A 217 1.53 -5.65 -0.42
CA SER A 217 2.62 -6.48 -0.94
C SER A 217 3.92 -6.32 -0.15
N MET A 218 5.03 -5.92 -0.77
CA MET A 218 6.32 -5.65 -0.12
C MET A 218 6.25 -4.47 0.87
N GLY A 219 5.29 -3.56 0.74
CA GLY A 219 5.03 -2.51 1.72
C GLY A 219 4.64 -3.04 3.11
N ASN A 220 4.11 -4.27 3.18
CA ASN A 220 3.85 -4.93 4.45
C ASN A 220 5.14 -5.22 5.23
N TRP A 221 6.24 -5.49 4.53
CA TRP A 221 7.54 -5.64 5.16
C TRP A 221 7.98 -4.32 5.82
N VAL A 222 7.90 -3.20 5.09
CA VAL A 222 8.23 -1.88 5.66
C VAL A 222 7.37 -1.60 6.90
N ALA A 223 6.07 -1.86 6.80
CA ALA A 223 5.11 -1.64 7.88
C ALA A 223 5.42 -2.48 9.12
N LEU A 224 5.62 -3.78 8.94
CA LEU A 224 5.88 -4.69 10.07
C LEU A 224 7.20 -4.41 10.76
N GLU A 225 8.28 -4.14 10.01
CA GLU A 225 9.58 -3.77 10.60
C GLU A 225 9.51 -2.43 11.35
N ALA A 226 8.80 -1.43 10.82
CA ALA A 226 8.57 -0.16 11.52
C ALA A 226 7.77 -0.38 12.82
N LEU A 227 6.74 -1.18 12.77
CA LEU A 227 5.92 -1.51 13.94
C LEU A 227 6.72 -2.31 14.95
N ARG A 228 7.45 -3.35 14.52
CA ARG A 228 8.31 -4.13 15.40
C ARG A 228 9.31 -3.23 16.14
N SER A 229 10.04 -2.36 15.42
CA SER A 229 10.96 -1.40 16.02
C SER A 229 10.25 -0.55 17.06
N ARG A 230 9.11 0.02 16.69
CA ARG A 230 8.29 0.83 17.57
C ARG A 230 7.83 0.06 18.81
N TYR A 231 7.43 -1.24 18.67
CA TYR A 231 6.84 -2.04 19.76
C TYR A 231 7.86 -2.68 20.72
N ILE A 232 9.15 -2.68 20.44
CA ILE A 232 10.20 -3.13 21.36
C ILE A 232 10.81 -2.01 22.21
N ARG A 233 10.52 -0.75 21.93
CA ARG A 233 11.03 0.40 22.70
C ARG A 233 10.23 0.56 24.00
N PRO A 234 10.88 0.76 25.17
CA PRO A 234 10.18 0.85 26.44
C PRO A 234 9.49 2.20 26.68
N ASP A 235 9.94 3.26 26.03
CA ASP A 235 9.49 4.66 26.21
C ASP A 235 8.39 5.09 25.24
N ARG A 236 7.74 4.14 24.66
CA ARG A 236 6.80 4.36 23.60
C ARG A 236 5.39 4.68 24.05
N PHE A 237 4.82 5.75 23.52
CA PHE A 237 3.40 6.01 23.49
C PHE A 237 2.81 5.68 22.11
N VAL A 238 1.99 4.64 22.02
CA VAL A 238 1.26 4.31 20.81
C VAL A 238 -0.22 4.22 21.15
N ASP A 239 -0.84 5.38 21.27
CA ASP A 239 -2.24 5.45 21.66
C ASP A 239 -3.19 5.48 20.47
N LYS A 240 -2.73 6.07 19.35
CA LYS A 240 -3.62 6.40 18.25
C LYS A 240 -3.52 5.45 17.06
N LEU A 241 -2.49 4.60 16.96
CA LEU A 241 -2.44 3.55 15.95
C LEU A 241 -3.40 2.43 16.33
N LYS A 242 -4.56 2.39 15.68
CA LYS A 242 -5.65 1.45 16.04
C LYS A 242 -5.75 0.24 15.12
N ASN A 243 -5.57 0.45 13.82
CA ASN A 243 -5.74 -0.61 12.83
C ASN A 243 -4.53 -0.69 11.89
N VAL A 244 -4.12 -1.92 11.59
CA VAL A 244 -3.10 -2.27 10.60
C VAL A 244 -3.73 -3.26 9.63
N MET A 245 -3.87 -2.84 8.38
CA MET A 245 -4.46 -3.62 7.29
C MET A 245 -3.33 -4.05 6.35
N LEU A 246 -3.10 -5.35 6.27
CA LEU A 246 -2.06 -5.96 5.46
C LEU A 246 -2.68 -6.63 4.23
N VAL A 247 -2.48 -6.04 3.06
CA VAL A 247 -3.06 -6.50 1.80
C VAL A 247 -2.03 -7.29 1.00
N ALA A 248 -2.39 -8.50 0.57
CA ALA A 248 -1.52 -9.43 -0.16
C ALA A 248 -0.09 -9.47 0.43
N PRO A 249 0.07 -9.72 1.75
CA PRO A 249 1.32 -9.45 2.44
C PRO A 249 2.46 -10.32 1.94
N TYR A 250 3.45 -9.65 1.35
CA TYR A 250 4.72 -10.24 0.93
C TYR A 250 5.67 -10.37 2.12
N VAL A 251 5.28 -11.17 3.08
CA VAL A 251 6.05 -11.44 4.29
C VAL A 251 6.10 -12.94 4.53
N ASP A 252 7.25 -13.42 4.94
CA ASP A 252 7.44 -14.80 5.38
C ASP A 252 6.59 -15.06 6.63
N VAL A 253 5.89 -16.19 6.65
CA VAL A 253 4.98 -16.54 7.76
C VAL A 253 5.71 -16.64 9.09
N ASP A 254 6.93 -17.18 9.11
CA ASP A 254 7.70 -17.33 10.35
C ASP A 254 8.22 -15.99 10.87
N VAL A 255 8.57 -15.08 9.96
CA VAL A 255 8.93 -13.69 10.29
C VAL A 255 7.72 -13.00 10.91
N PHE A 256 6.55 -13.06 10.28
CA PHE A 256 5.32 -12.48 10.79
C PHE A 256 4.97 -12.98 12.20
N ARG A 257 5.02 -14.31 12.40
CA ARG A 257 4.81 -14.93 13.72
C ARG A 257 5.73 -14.35 14.81
N THR A 258 7.00 -14.16 14.45
CA THR A 258 8.01 -13.63 15.37
C THR A 258 7.73 -12.17 15.71
N GLU A 259 7.38 -11.36 14.72
CA GLU A 259 7.06 -9.94 14.91
C GLU A 259 5.81 -9.73 15.75
N ILE A 260 4.71 -10.47 15.46
CA ILE A 260 3.47 -10.40 16.25
C ILE A 260 3.72 -10.77 17.72
N ARG A 261 4.49 -11.83 17.98
CA ARG A 261 4.85 -12.22 19.37
C ARG A 261 5.66 -11.13 20.07
N ARG A 262 6.58 -10.48 19.36
CA ARG A 262 7.41 -9.39 19.91
C ARG A 262 6.62 -8.13 20.21
N MET A 263 5.62 -7.82 19.41
CA MET A 263 4.71 -6.70 19.69
C MET A 263 3.82 -6.94 20.92
N GLY A 264 3.58 -8.18 21.28
CA GLY A 264 2.77 -8.55 22.44
C GLY A 264 1.27 -8.29 22.22
N THR A 265 0.51 -8.21 23.32
CA THR A 265 -0.95 -8.05 23.29
C THR A 265 -1.40 -6.59 23.22
N ASN A 266 -0.57 -5.66 23.67
CA ASN A 266 -0.88 -4.22 23.59
C ASN A 266 -0.43 -3.62 22.24
N ARG A 267 -0.96 -4.18 21.15
CA ARG A 267 -0.70 -3.79 19.77
C ARG A 267 -1.96 -3.35 19.06
N PRO A 268 -1.88 -2.70 17.88
CA PRO A 268 -3.06 -2.39 17.07
C PRO A 268 -3.75 -3.67 16.60
N ARG A 269 -4.98 -3.55 16.15
CA ARG A 269 -5.71 -4.63 15.51
C ARG A 269 -5.13 -4.88 14.13
N PHE A 270 -4.90 -6.15 13.81
CA PHE A 270 -4.44 -6.57 12.49
C PHE A 270 -5.59 -7.16 11.69
N ALA A 271 -5.67 -6.76 10.43
CA ALA A 271 -6.53 -7.34 9.41
C ALA A 271 -5.67 -7.79 8.24
N LEU A 272 -5.77 -9.06 7.85
CA LEU A 272 -5.07 -9.63 6.69
C LEU A 272 -6.04 -9.80 5.55
N PHE A 273 -5.64 -9.38 4.35
CA PHE A 273 -6.34 -9.67 3.10
C PHE A 273 -5.48 -10.62 2.28
N VAL A 274 -5.95 -11.85 2.13
CA VAL A 274 -5.21 -12.95 1.50
C VAL A 274 -5.91 -13.45 0.26
N SER A 275 -5.15 -14.02 -0.67
CA SER A 275 -5.65 -14.69 -1.87
C SER A 275 -4.80 -15.93 -2.15
N GLN A 276 -5.38 -17.12 -2.03
CA GLN A 276 -4.64 -18.39 -2.21
C GLN A 276 -4.17 -18.60 -3.66
N ASP A 277 -4.77 -17.90 -4.62
CA ASP A 277 -4.45 -17.94 -6.04
C ASP A 277 -3.53 -16.81 -6.50
N ASP A 278 -2.88 -16.11 -5.56
CA ASP A 278 -1.92 -15.03 -5.85
C ASP A 278 -0.61 -15.58 -6.45
N ARG A 279 -0.48 -15.45 -7.77
CA ARG A 279 0.67 -15.96 -8.53
C ARG A 279 1.95 -15.19 -8.25
N ALA A 280 1.87 -13.89 -7.91
CA ALA A 280 3.03 -13.08 -7.61
C ALA A 280 3.69 -13.55 -6.30
N LEU A 281 2.90 -13.87 -5.29
CA LEU A 281 3.37 -14.43 -4.03
C LEU A 281 3.90 -15.87 -4.21
N SER A 282 3.19 -16.72 -4.97
CA SER A 282 3.62 -18.09 -5.25
C SER A 282 4.95 -18.16 -6.00
N LEU A 283 5.18 -17.29 -6.99
CA LEU A 283 6.47 -17.19 -7.68
C LEU A 283 7.58 -16.77 -6.73
N SER A 284 7.30 -15.82 -5.86
CA SER A 284 8.23 -15.39 -4.83
C SER A 284 8.64 -16.52 -3.89
N LYS A 285 7.69 -17.33 -3.41
CA LYS A 285 7.96 -18.50 -2.59
C LYS A 285 8.96 -19.44 -3.27
N THR A 286 8.78 -19.73 -4.55
CA THR A 286 9.65 -20.61 -5.33
C THR A 286 11.09 -20.09 -5.42
N ILE A 287 11.26 -18.78 -5.58
CA ILE A 287 12.59 -18.15 -5.71
C ILE A 287 13.33 -18.10 -4.36
N TRP A 288 12.63 -17.99 -3.24
CA TRP A 288 13.20 -17.67 -1.93
C TRP A 288 13.04 -18.76 -0.87
N GLY A 289 13.23 -20.01 -1.25
CA GLY A 289 13.43 -21.11 -0.30
C GLY A 289 12.18 -21.87 0.13
N GLY A 290 11.05 -21.67 -0.54
CA GLY A 290 9.87 -22.52 -0.37
C GLY A 290 8.98 -22.20 0.83
N VAL A 291 9.30 -21.20 1.67
CA VAL A 291 8.44 -20.78 2.79
C VAL A 291 7.24 -20.00 2.26
N PRO A 292 6.01 -20.33 2.72
CA PRO A 292 4.81 -19.63 2.30
C PRO A 292 4.84 -18.13 2.63
N ARG A 293 4.28 -17.33 1.73
CA ARG A 293 4.01 -15.92 2.01
C ARG A 293 2.68 -15.78 2.73
N LEU A 294 2.62 -14.86 3.68
CA LEU A 294 1.43 -14.65 4.51
C LEU A 294 0.16 -14.35 3.67
N GLY A 295 0.31 -13.71 2.51
CA GLY A 295 -0.80 -13.37 1.62
C GLY A 295 -1.38 -14.56 0.82
N GLU A 296 -0.71 -15.72 0.80
CA GLU A 296 -1.17 -16.93 0.08
C GLU A 296 -1.63 -18.06 1.03
N VAL A 297 -1.62 -17.84 2.35
CA VAL A 297 -2.02 -18.88 3.30
C VAL A 297 -3.53 -19.16 3.22
N ASN A 298 -3.89 -20.41 3.46
CA ASN A 298 -5.29 -20.77 3.65
C ASN A 298 -5.68 -20.54 5.12
N PRO A 299 -6.50 -19.52 5.43
CA PRO A 299 -6.84 -19.20 6.82
C PRO A 299 -7.73 -20.24 7.50
N GLU A 300 -8.37 -21.13 6.74
CA GLU A 300 -9.24 -22.19 7.26
C GLU A 300 -8.48 -23.46 7.66
N GLN A 301 -7.18 -23.55 7.30
CA GLN A 301 -6.34 -24.71 7.58
C GLN A 301 -5.37 -24.45 8.73
N ASP A 302 -5.21 -25.45 9.60
CA ASP A 302 -4.15 -25.43 10.60
C ASP A 302 -2.76 -25.63 9.95
N PRO A 303 -1.72 -24.97 10.51
CA PRO A 303 -1.72 -24.26 11.78
C PRO A 303 -2.25 -22.80 11.70
N TYR A 304 -2.51 -22.28 10.51
CA TYR A 304 -2.84 -20.85 10.32
C TYR A 304 -4.12 -20.45 11.03
N ARG A 305 -5.18 -21.26 10.91
CA ARG A 305 -6.46 -20.98 11.58
C ARG A 305 -6.29 -20.80 13.09
N SER A 306 -5.65 -21.76 13.75
CA SER A 306 -5.45 -21.72 15.20
C SER A 306 -4.52 -20.58 15.64
N GLU A 307 -3.48 -20.27 14.85
CA GLU A 307 -2.53 -19.20 15.15
C GLU A 307 -3.15 -17.82 15.01
N LEU A 308 -3.87 -17.57 13.91
CA LEU A 308 -4.55 -16.32 13.65
C LEU A 308 -5.62 -16.01 14.70
N ALA A 309 -6.40 -17.04 15.08
CA ALA A 309 -7.40 -16.93 16.14
C ALA A 309 -6.76 -16.62 17.50
N ARG A 310 -5.69 -17.35 17.88
CA ARG A 310 -4.95 -17.12 19.12
C ARG A 310 -4.40 -15.70 19.21
N ASP A 311 -3.87 -15.21 18.09
CA ASP A 311 -3.24 -13.90 18.00
C ASP A 311 -4.26 -12.79 17.67
N GLN A 312 -5.57 -13.09 17.67
CA GLN A 312 -6.67 -12.15 17.41
C GLN A 312 -6.47 -11.35 16.13
N ILE A 313 -6.05 -12.03 15.06
CA ILE A 313 -5.83 -11.45 13.73
C ILE A 313 -7.06 -11.77 12.89
N GLU A 314 -7.69 -10.75 12.35
CA GLU A 314 -8.82 -10.89 11.45
C GLU A 314 -8.33 -11.18 10.02
N VAL A 315 -8.98 -12.09 9.32
CA VAL A 315 -8.57 -12.47 7.96
C VAL A 315 -9.76 -12.37 7.02
N PHE A 316 -9.49 -11.77 5.87
CA PHE A 316 -10.40 -11.66 4.74
C PHE A 316 -9.80 -12.46 3.58
N ASP A 317 -10.39 -13.62 3.27
CA ASP A 317 -10.00 -14.44 2.13
C ASP A 317 -10.72 -13.93 0.87
N LEU A 318 -9.94 -13.35 -0.04
CA LEU A 318 -10.43 -12.78 -1.29
C LEU A 318 -10.42 -13.79 -2.45
N THR A 319 -10.06 -15.05 -2.20
CA THR A 319 -9.96 -16.08 -3.24
C THR A 319 -11.30 -16.31 -3.94
N SER A 320 -12.41 -16.27 -3.19
CA SER A 320 -13.77 -16.45 -3.71
C SER A 320 -14.25 -15.29 -4.59
N LEU A 321 -13.64 -14.12 -4.50
CA LEU A 321 -13.99 -12.92 -5.27
C LEU A 321 -13.38 -12.92 -6.68
N ARG A 322 -12.82 -14.03 -7.13
CA ARG A 322 -12.15 -14.18 -8.42
C ARG A 322 -13.08 -13.87 -9.58
N LYS A 323 -12.66 -12.93 -10.43
CA LYS A 323 -13.28 -12.62 -11.72
C LYS A 323 -12.34 -13.03 -12.87
N ALA A 324 -12.89 -13.35 -14.03
CA ALA A 324 -12.08 -13.69 -15.21
C ALA A 324 -11.20 -12.50 -15.62
N GLY A 325 -9.89 -12.72 -15.72
CA GLY A 325 -8.92 -11.67 -16.04
C GLY A 325 -8.47 -10.80 -14.86
N ASP A 326 -8.91 -11.11 -13.66
CA ASP A 326 -8.56 -10.38 -12.45
C ASP A 326 -7.13 -10.71 -11.98
N ASP A 327 -6.39 -9.71 -11.50
CA ASP A 327 -5.11 -9.90 -10.83
C ASP A 327 -5.35 -10.14 -9.34
N ALA A 328 -5.07 -11.36 -8.90
CA ALA A 328 -5.25 -11.75 -7.50
C ALA A 328 -4.45 -10.88 -6.52
N HIS A 329 -3.30 -10.35 -6.95
CA HIS A 329 -2.45 -9.51 -6.12
C HIS A 329 -3.04 -8.12 -5.85
N ASP A 330 -3.73 -7.57 -6.84
CA ASP A 330 -4.40 -6.25 -6.75
C ASP A 330 -5.90 -6.36 -6.43
N ARG A 331 -6.44 -7.58 -6.24
CA ARG A 331 -7.88 -7.84 -6.06
C ARG A 331 -8.50 -7.00 -4.95
N ALA A 332 -7.79 -6.83 -3.85
CA ALA A 332 -8.25 -6.03 -2.73
C ALA A 332 -8.57 -4.56 -3.09
N PHE A 333 -7.96 -4.04 -4.13
CA PHE A 333 -8.20 -2.67 -4.59
C PHE A 333 -9.20 -2.58 -5.74
N SER A 334 -9.36 -3.65 -6.51
CA SER A 334 -10.32 -3.74 -7.61
C SER A 334 -11.73 -4.16 -7.15
N ASP A 335 -11.86 -4.85 -6.02
CA ASP A 335 -13.16 -5.18 -5.41
C ASP A 335 -13.53 -4.20 -4.30
N VAL A 336 -14.06 -3.06 -4.73
CA VAL A 336 -14.44 -1.95 -3.84
C VAL A 336 -15.56 -2.32 -2.87
N THR A 337 -16.44 -3.25 -3.23
CA THR A 337 -17.56 -3.62 -2.35
C THR A 337 -17.11 -4.38 -1.12
N SER A 338 -16.10 -5.23 -1.26
CA SER A 338 -15.61 -6.07 -0.14
C SER A 338 -14.54 -5.37 0.70
N VAL A 339 -13.48 -4.87 0.09
CA VAL A 339 -12.32 -4.34 0.83
C VAL A 339 -12.48 -2.87 1.17
N ALA A 340 -12.96 -2.03 0.25
CA ALA A 340 -13.25 -0.64 0.57
C ALA A 340 -14.36 -0.53 1.62
N GLY A 341 -15.32 -1.46 1.63
CA GLY A 341 -16.30 -1.62 2.70
C GLY A 341 -15.66 -1.85 4.06
N VAL A 342 -14.70 -2.76 4.13
CA VAL A 342 -13.94 -3.04 5.36
C VAL A 342 -13.09 -1.83 5.76
N ILE A 343 -12.37 -1.21 4.82
CA ILE A 343 -11.61 0.03 5.08
C ILE A 343 -12.54 1.12 5.61
N LYS A 344 -13.69 1.32 4.96
CA LYS A 344 -14.71 2.28 5.38
C LYS A 344 -15.24 1.98 6.78
N GLN A 345 -15.56 0.72 7.06
CA GLN A 345 -16.03 0.27 8.36
C GLN A 345 -14.97 0.51 9.43
N ARG A 346 -13.73 0.11 9.20
CA ARG A 346 -12.61 0.32 10.14
C ARG A 346 -12.33 1.80 10.41
N LEU A 347 -12.48 2.65 9.41
CA LEU A 347 -12.31 4.08 9.56
C LEU A 347 -13.53 4.78 10.20
N ARG A 348 -14.73 4.23 10.07
CA ARG A 348 -15.94 4.82 10.67
C ARG A 348 -16.12 4.46 12.15
N GLU A 349 -15.90 3.24 12.53
CA GLU A 349 -16.54 2.73 13.73
C GLU A 349 -15.73 2.83 15.00
N GLY A 350 -14.47 3.06 15.10
CA GLY A 350 -13.80 3.10 16.43
C GLY A 350 -14.37 2.07 17.45
N GLN A 351 -15.23 1.14 17.01
CA GLN A 351 -15.97 0.18 17.82
C GLN A 351 -15.29 -1.19 17.81
N PRO A 352 -15.29 -1.91 18.93
CA PRO A 352 -14.87 -3.31 18.95
C PRO A 352 -15.88 -4.13 18.14
N MET A 353 -15.44 -4.87 17.13
CA MET A 353 -16.22 -6.00 16.64
C MET A 353 -16.15 -7.09 17.71
N SER A 354 -17.13 -7.11 18.63
CA SER A 354 -17.57 -8.32 19.26
C SER A 354 -18.49 -9.00 18.25
N ASP A 355 -18.19 -10.25 18.01
CA ASP A 355 -18.95 -11.25 17.29
C ASP A 355 -18.47 -11.59 15.87
N THR A 356 -17.83 -12.73 15.85
CA THR A 356 -17.75 -13.73 14.78
C THR A 356 -18.99 -13.69 13.89
N ASN A 357 -18.88 -12.98 12.77
CA ASN A 357 -19.62 -13.34 11.57
C ASN A 357 -18.62 -13.40 10.44
N SER A 358 -18.16 -14.62 10.15
CA SER A 358 -17.71 -14.98 8.83
C SER A 358 -18.78 -14.47 7.87
N ILE A 359 -18.47 -13.45 7.11
CA ILE A 359 -19.33 -13.04 5.99
C ILE A 359 -19.17 -14.14 4.95
N SER A 360 -19.97 -15.19 5.10
CA SER A 360 -20.36 -16.08 4.02
C SER A 360 -21.27 -15.24 3.14
N MET A 361 -20.75 -14.73 2.05
CA MET A 361 -21.59 -14.16 1.00
C MET A 361 -22.07 -15.33 0.15
N ASP A 362 -23.35 -15.72 0.35
CA ASP A 362 -24.12 -16.52 -0.58
C ASP A 362 -24.35 -15.76 -1.90
#